data_f725636e07e8e9807b3a4ea737824ff9
#
_entry.id   f725636e07e8e9807b3a4ea737824ff9
#
_cell.length_a   1.000
_cell.length_b   1.000
_cell.length_c   1.000
_cell.angle_alpha   90.00
_cell.angle_beta   90.00
_cell.angle_gamma   90.00
#
_symmetry.space_group_name_H-M   'P 1'
#
loop_
_entity.id
_entity.type
_entity.pdbx_description
1 polymer ?
#
loop_
_entity_poly.entity_id
_entity_poly.type
_entity_poly.pdbx_seq_one_letter_code
_entity_poly.pdbx_strand_id
1 'polypeptide(L)'
;MVLVAFIVESVPFTLPHHDNNHKLKERLVNLYKGEVSGKGTLPGSENLSTEDIRCSGCLSDDVFMHCKQCEIKVCTNEKDYTGCHQCDEFPCQYIENFSMTVGKKVILRAIPYLREFGTEKFIEDEEARYICHECGNKVFRGVVKCNKCKISLDLD
;
A
#
# COMPACT_ATOMS: atom_id res chain seq x y z
N MET A 1 8.27 15.05 0.18
CA MET A 1 7.54 14.05 -0.64
C MET A 1 7.63 12.72 0.14
N VAL A 2 6.85 12.35 0.70
CA VAL A 2 5.77 11.87 1.45
C VAL A 2 5.78 10.35 1.66
N LEU A 3 5.91 9.93 2.89
CA LEU A 3 6.24 8.56 3.27
C LEU A 3 5.07 7.61 3.47
N VAL A 4 3.89 8.12 3.80
CA VAL A 4 2.68 7.28 3.71
C VAL A 4 2.39 7.01 2.23
N ALA A 5 2.68 7.97 1.33
CA ALA A 5 2.73 7.73 -0.10
C ALA A 5 3.83 6.74 -0.47
N PHE A 6 5.02 6.78 0.17
CA PHE A 6 6.12 5.87 -0.15
C PHE A 6 5.87 4.43 0.29
N ILE A 7 5.25 4.21 1.44
CA ILE A 7 4.76 2.87 1.80
C ILE A 7 3.72 2.40 0.77
N VAL A 8 3.09 3.34 0.08
CA VAL A 8 2.12 3.06 -0.98
C VAL A 8 2.75 3.17 -2.39
N GLU A 9 3.72 4.06 -2.66
CA GLU A 9 4.31 4.28 -4.00
C GLU A 9 5.43 3.31 -4.37
N SER A 10 6.26 2.88 -3.43
CA SER A 10 7.32 1.90 -3.69
C SER A 10 6.80 0.46 -3.77
N VAL A 11 5.52 0.23 -3.52
CA VAL A 11 4.94 -1.10 -3.49
C VAL A 11 3.85 -1.27 -4.54
N PRO A 12 3.70 -2.48 -5.09
CA PRO A 12 2.81 -2.81 -6.21
C PRO A 12 1.33 -2.43 -6.04
N PHE A 13 0.93 -1.88 -4.91
CA PHE A 13 -0.42 -1.37 -4.71
C PHE A 13 -0.68 -0.05 -5.46
N THR A 14 0.39 0.74 -5.74
CA THR A 14 0.29 1.98 -6.52
C THR A 14 0.58 1.80 -7.99
N LEU A 15 1.26 0.71 -8.39
CA LEU A 15 1.48 0.42 -9.80
C LEU A 15 0.18 0.46 -10.62
N PRO A 16 -0.97 -0.09 -10.15
CA PRO A 16 -2.23 0.04 -10.88
C PRO A 16 -2.78 1.46 -10.91
N HIS A 17 -2.48 2.28 -9.91
CA HIS A 17 -2.96 3.65 -9.83
C HIS A 17 -2.11 4.60 -10.69
N HIS A 18 -0.82 4.31 -10.87
CA HIS A 18 0.10 5.09 -11.71
C HIS A 18 0.25 4.52 -13.13
N ASP A 19 0.20 3.19 -13.27
CA ASP A 19 0.26 2.54 -14.58
C ASP A 19 -1.09 2.59 -15.30
N ASN A 20 -1.06 2.94 -16.58
CA ASN A 20 -2.19 2.75 -17.49
C ASN A 20 -2.48 1.26 -17.80
N ASN A 21 -2.14 0.35 -16.88
CA ASN A 21 -2.40 -1.06 -17.01
C ASN A 21 -3.85 -1.40 -16.73
N HIS A 22 -4.69 -1.31 -17.76
CA HIS A 22 -6.13 -1.54 -17.67
C HIS A 22 -6.49 -2.90 -17.04
N LYS A 23 -5.77 -3.99 -17.40
CA LYS A 23 -5.99 -5.32 -16.81
C LYS A 23 -5.75 -5.36 -15.30
N LEU A 24 -4.78 -4.61 -14.83
CA LEU A 24 -4.47 -4.56 -13.41
C LEU A 24 -5.53 -3.73 -12.66
N LYS A 25 -5.98 -2.63 -13.26
CA LYS A 25 -7.10 -1.81 -12.72
C LYS A 25 -8.40 -2.62 -12.65
N GLU A 26 -8.75 -3.37 -13.69
CA GLU A 26 -9.91 -4.28 -13.68
C GLU A 26 -9.85 -5.30 -12.54
N ARG A 27 -8.68 -5.93 -12.34
CA ARG A 27 -8.50 -6.88 -11.23
C ARG A 27 -8.69 -6.24 -9.87
N LEU A 28 -8.25 -4.99 -9.67
CA LEU A 28 -8.47 -4.25 -8.44
C LEU A 28 -9.94 -3.90 -8.24
N VAL A 29 -10.62 -3.45 -9.28
CA VAL A 29 -12.06 -3.18 -9.23
C VAL A 29 -12.81 -4.42 -8.78
N ASN A 30 -12.55 -5.57 -9.40
CA ASN A 30 -13.19 -6.86 -9.06
C ASN A 30 -12.84 -7.30 -7.62
N LEU A 31 -11.58 -7.08 -7.19
CA LEU A 31 -11.17 -7.36 -5.81
C LEU A 31 -11.96 -6.50 -4.80
N TYR A 32 -12.09 -5.20 -5.07
CA TYR A 32 -12.78 -4.28 -4.18
C TYR A 32 -14.31 -4.51 -4.16
N LYS A 33 -14.90 -4.94 -5.27
CA LYS A 33 -16.30 -5.35 -5.35
C LYS A 33 -16.59 -6.72 -4.70
N GLY A 34 -15.55 -7.40 -4.22
CA GLY A 34 -15.69 -8.72 -3.59
C GLY A 34 -15.89 -9.88 -4.57
N GLU A 35 -15.62 -9.67 -5.85
CA GLU A 35 -15.73 -10.71 -6.88
C GLU A 35 -14.63 -11.78 -6.77
N VAL A 36 -13.61 -11.51 -5.96
CA VAL A 36 -12.54 -12.47 -5.67
C VAL A 36 -12.89 -13.26 -4.42
N SER A 37 -13.02 -14.57 -4.55
CA SER A 37 -13.39 -15.48 -3.48
C SER A 37 -12.57 -15.29 -2.20
N GLY A 38 -13.26 -15.18 -1.06
CA GLY A 38 -12.64 -15.03 0.27
C GLY A 38 -12.20 -13.63 0.65
N LYS A 39 -12.43 -12.63 -0.21
CA LYS A 39 -12.19 -11.21 0.10
C LYS A 39 -13.54 -10.50 0.24
N GLY A 40 -13.67 -9.71 1.32
CA GLY A 40 -14.86 -8.87 1.50
C GLY A 40 -14.91 -7.70 0.52
N THR A 41 -16.10 -7.17 0.31
CA THR A 41 -16.29 -5.92 -0.44
C THR A 41 -15.73 -4.73 0.32
N LEU A 42 -15.12 -3.82 -0.41
CA LEU A 42 -14.74 -2.52 0.14
C LEU A 42 -16.00 -1.62 0.17
N PRO A 43 -16.38 -1.03 1.31
CA PRO A 43 -17.57 -0.18 1.37
C PRO A 43 -17.56 0.93 0.31
N GLY A 44 -18.66 1.12 -0.40
CA GLY A 44 -18.79 2.12 -1.46
C GLY A 44 -18.16 1.75 -2.80
N SER A 45 -17.72 0.48 -2.96
CA SER A 45 -17.10 0.01 -4.21
C SER A 45 -18.10 -0.49 -5.26
N GLU A 46 -19.39 -0.43 -4.99
CA GLU A 46 -20.43 -1.00 -5.87
C GLU A 46 -20.38 -0.38 -7.28
N ASN A 47 -20.12 0.92 -7.37
CA ASN A 47 -20.03 1.68 -8.63
C ASN A 47 -18.59 1.94 -9.07
N LEU A 48 -17.59 1.32 -8.43
CA LEU A 48 -16.18 1.54 -8.75
C LEU A 48 -15.87 1.12 -10.18
N SER A 49 -15.16 1.97 -10.91
CA SER A 49 -14.69 1.74 -12.28
C SER A 49 -13.16 1.78 -12.35
N THR A 50 -12.59 1.45 -13.49
CA THR A 50 -11.13 1.50 -13.70
C THR A 50 -10.58 2.92 -13.66
N GLU A 51 -11.40 3.92 -13.99
CA GLU A 51 -11.06 5.34 -13.94
C GLU A 51 -10.89 5.85 -12.51
N ASP A 52 -11.59 5.21 -11.54
CA ASP A 52 -11.50 5.55 -10.12
C ASP A 52 -10.24 4.97 -9.47
N ILE A 53 -9.56 4.03 -10.15
CA ILE A 53 -8.29 3.46 -9.71
C ILE A 53 -7.16 4.43 -10.09
N ARG A 54 -7.02 5.48 -9.28
CA ARG A 54 -5.98 6.51 -9.41
C ARG A 54 -5.57 7.03 -8.04
N CYS A 55 -4.31 7.43 -7.91
CA CYS A 55 -3.75 8.00 -6.71
C CYS A 55 -2.40 8.66 -7.02
N SER A 56 -2.24 9.91 -6.62
CA SER A 56 -0.99 10.67 -6.76
C SER A 56 -0.21 10.75 -5.44
N GLY A 57 -0.49 9.82 -4.53
CA GLY A 57 0.15 9.73 -3.22
C GLY A 57 -0.72 10.23 -2.07
N CYS A 58 -0.48 9.69 -0.87
CA CYS A 58 -1.36 9.89 0.29
C CYS A 58 -1.49 11.35 0.75
N LEU A 59 -0.50 12.21 0.51
CA LEU A 59 -0.57 13.63 0.87
C LEU A 59 -1.00 14.54 -0.30
N SER A 60 -1.29 13.96 -1.47
CA SER A 60 -1.88 14.72 -2.58
C SER A 60 -3.39 14.89 -2.39
N ASP A 61 -3.98 15.78 -3.17
CA ASP A 61 -5.44 15.93 -3.25
C ASP A 61 -6.08 14.82 -4.12
N ASP A 62 -5.32 14.28 -5.08
CA ASP A 62 -5.75 13.18 -5.94
C ASP A 62 -5.38 11.83 -5.31
N VAL A 63 -6.22 11.38 -4.39
CA VAL A 63 -6.08 10.09 -3.69
C VAL A 63 -7.24 9.18 -4.02
N PHE A 64 -6.98 7.87 -3.95
CA PHE A 64 -8.03 6.86 -4.03
C PHE A 64 -9.15 7.15 -3.01
N MET A 65 -10.39 6.94 -3.40
CA MET A 65 -11.58 7.38 -2.65
C MET A 65 -11.55 7.02 -1.15
N HIS A 66 -11.07 5.84 -0.80
CA HIS A 66 -10.97 5.40 0.60
C HIS A 66 -9.86 6.10 1.39
N CYS A 67 -8.87 6.69 0.71
CA CYS A 67 -7.80 7.44 1.34
C CYS A 67 -8.20 8.89 1.68
N LYS A 68 -9.33 9.38 1.16
CA LYS A 68 -9.83 10.74 1.45
C LYS A 68 -10.15 10.94 2.93
N GLN A 69 -10.64 9.90 3.59
CA GLN A 69 -11.05 9.91 5.00
C GLN A 69 -10.08 9.12 5.90
N CYS A 70 -8.83 8.92 5.43
CA CYS A 70 -7.84 8.18 6.18
C CYS A 70 -7.37 8.99 7.40
N GLU A 71 -7.64 8.49 8.61
CA GLU A 71 -7.26 9.14 9.88
C GLU A 71 -5.73 9.33 9.98
N ILE A 72 -4.94 8.42 9.43
CA ILE A 72 -3.47 8.55 9.38
C ILE A 72 -3.07 9.75 8.54
N LYS A 73 -3.71 9.96 7.37
CA LYS A 73 -3.48 11.12 6.50
C LYS A 73 -3.85 12.41 7.22
N VAL A 74 -5.03 12.46 7.83
CA VAL A 74 -5.49 13.64 8.58
C VAL A 74 -4.50 13.98 9.68
N CYS A 75 -4.11 13.00 10.50
CA CYS A 75 -3.16 13.18 11.60
C CYS A 75 -1.79 13.68 11.11
N THR A 76 -1.26 13.14 10.00
CA THR A 76 0.02 13.59 9.46
C THR A 76 -0.04 15.02 8.92
N ASN A 77 -1.14 15.40 8.27
CA ASN A 77 -1.35 16.76 7.79
C ASN A 77 -1.50 17.77 8.93
N GLU A 78 -2.26 17.43 9.98
CA GLU A 78 -2.46 18.31 11.14
C GLU A 78 -1.15 18.55 11.93
N LYS A 79 -0.26 17.56 11.93
CA LYS A 79 1.07 17.67 12.59
C LYS A 79 2.15 18.24 11.67
N ASP A 80 1.83 18.57 10.43
CA ASP A 80 2.79 19.01 9.39
C ASP A 80 3.95 17.98 9.20
N TYR A 81 3.61 16.69 9.28
CA TYR A 81 4.55 15.60 9.10
C TYR A 81 4.54 15.09 7.66
N THR A 82 5.69 14.66 7.18
CA THR A 82 5.80 13.94 5.91
C THR A 82 5.48 12.44 6.05
N GLY A 83 5.25 11.96 7.27
CA GLY A 83 4.84 10.59 7.57
C GLY A 83 5.01 10.19 9.03
N CYS A 84 4.48 9.03 9.40
CA CYS A 84 4.51 8.52 10.77
C CYS A 84 5.93 8.25 11.33
N HIS A 85 6.94 8.23 10.47
CA HIS A 85 8.34 8.10 10.91
C HIS A 85 8.84 9.30 11.72
N GLN A 86 8.19 10.46 11.61
CA GLN A 86 8.49 11.66 12.39
C GLN A 86 7.73 11.73 13.73
N CYS A 87 6.78 10.81 13.96
CA CYS A 87 5.87 10.85 15.09
C CYS A 87 6.38 9.99 16.26
N ASP A 88 6.68 10.61 17.41
CA ASP A 88 7.16 9.89 18.60
C ASP A 88 6.11 8.97 19.21
N GLU A 89 4.82 9.19 18.93
CA GLU A 89 3.71 8.36 19.40
C GLU A 89 3.51 7.06 18.59
N PHE A 90 4.37 6.80 17.59
CA PHE A 90 4.25 5.58 16.78
C PHE A 90 4.71 4.32 17.54
N PRO A 91 3.96 3.18 17.46
CA PRO A 91 2.64 3.02 16.88
C PRO A 91 1.54 3.65 17.76
N CYS A 92 0.66 4.43 17.13
CA CYS A 92 -0.47 5.08 17.80
C CYS A 92 -1.80 4.34 17.53
N GLN A 93 -2.88 4.78 18.18
CA GLN A 93 -4.20 4.18 18.04
C GLN A 93 -4.69 4.07 16.59
N TYR A 94 -4.36 5.02 15.70
CA TYR A 94 -4.74 4.95 14.27
C TYR A 94 -4.05 3.81 13.54
N ILE A 95 -2.81 3.50 13.91
CA ILE A 95 -2.07 2.35 13.36
C ILE A 95 -2.58 1.04 13.98
N GLU A 96 -2.83 1.04 15.28
CA GLU A 96 -3.33 -0.14 15.99
C GLU A 96 -4.72 -0.57 15.52
N ASN A 97 -5.59 0.40 15.22
CA ASN A 97 -6.94 0.17 14.72
C ASN A 97 -7.03 0.07 13.19
N PHE A 98 -5.89 0.11 12.47
CA PHE A 98 -5.89 0.04 11.01
C PHE A 98 -6.47 -1.30 10.54
N SER A 99 -7.58 -1.24 9.81
CA SER A 99 -8.41 -2.42 9.49
C SER A 99 -7.79 -3.40 8.49
N MET A 100 -6.86 -2.91 7.64
CA MET A 100 -6.21 -3.75 6.62
C MET A 100 -5.01 -4.48 7.21
N THR A 101 -5.18 -5.76 7.51
CA THR A 101 -4.16 -6.58 8.21
C THR A 101 -2.78 -6.55 7.54
N VAL A 102 -2.71 -6.74 6.22
CA VAL A 102 -1.44 -6.69 5.47
C VAL A 102 -0.85 -5.28 5.51
N GLY A 103 -1.69 -4.25 5.30
CA GLY A 103 -1.25 -2.86 5.39
C GLY A 103 -0.70 -2.50 6.77
N LYS A 104 -1.36 -2.95 7.83
CA LYS A 104 -0.89 -2.75 9.22
C LYS A 104 0.48 -3.38 9.46
N LYS A 105 0.67 -4.64 9.04
CA LYS A 105 1.98 -5.32 9.16
C LYS A 105 3.09 -4.55 8.45
N VAL A 106 2.81 -4.09 7.22
CA VAL A 106 3.77 -3.30 6.45
C VAL A 106 4.10 -1.98 7.15
N ILE A 107 3.11 -1.25 7.66
CA ILE A 107 3.33 0.01 8.39
C ILE A 107 4.22 -0.23 9.62
N LEU A 108 3.90 -1.25 10.42
CA LEU A 108 4.64 -1.58 11.64
C LEU A 108 6.09 -1.99 11.36
N ARG A 109 6.37 -2.61 10.22
CA ARG A 109 7.72 -2.96 9.77
C ARG A 109 8.45 -1.77 9.15
N ALA A 110 7.77 -1.05 8.27
CA ALA A 110 8.38 -0.03 7.42
C ALA A 110 8.77 1.24 8.19
N ILE A 111 7.94 1.69 9.14
CA ILE A 111 8.19 2.96 9.85
C ILE A 111 9.46 2.91 10.71
N PRO A 112 9.71 1.87 11.56
CA PRO A 112 10.97 1.75 12.28
C PRO A 112 12.19 1.66 11.35
N TYR A 113 12.08 0.85 10.29
CA TYR A 113 13.15 0.70 9.30
C TYR A 113 13.54 2.05 8.67
N LEU A 114 12.54 2.81 8.30
CA LEU A 114 12.74 4.12 7.69
C LEU A 114 13.38 5.15 8.64
N ARG A 115 13.02 5.11 9.93
CA ARG A 115 13.68 5.95 10.95
C ARG A 115 15.17 5.63 11.06
N GLU A 116 15.53 4.36 10.96
CA GLU A 116 16.88 3.88 11.15
C GLU A 116 17.76 4.13 9.90
N PHE A 117 17.24 3.80 8.71
CA PHE A 117 18.03 3.75 7.48
C PHE A 117 17.74 4.89 6.48
N GLY A 118 16.70 5.68 6.72
CA GLY A 118 16.29 6.77 5.85
C GLY A 118 15.53 6.32 4.60
N THR A 119 15.06 7.32 3.84
CA THR A 119 14.12 7.11 2.72
C THR A 119 14.74 6.37 1.56
N GLU A 120 15.97 6.72 1.16
CA GLU A 120 16.63 6.13 -0.02
C GLU A 120 16.84 4.63 0.15
N LYS A 121 17.40 4.23 1.30
CA LYS A 121 17.63 2.82 1.61
C LYS A 121 16.33 2.04 1.75
N PHE A 122 15.32 2.65 2.35
CA PHE A 122 13.99 2.05 2.46
C PHE A 122 13.41 1.75 1.07
N ILE A 123 13.52 2.68 0.11
CA ILE A 123 13.00 2.48 -1.26
C ILE A 123 13.70 1.30 -1.93
N GLU A 124 15.04 1.30 -1.92
CA GLU A 124 15.85 0.27 -2.54
C GLU A 124 15.46 -1.13 -2.01
N ASP A 125 15.36 -1.27 -0.69
CA ASP A 125 15.07 -2.55 -0.06
C ASP A 125 13.60 -2.98 -0.24
N GLU A 126 12.66 -2.05 -0.27
CA GLU A 126 11.25 -2.37 -0.57
C GLU A 126 11.07 -2.80 -2.03
N GLU A 127 11.76 -2.18 -2.97
CA GLU A 127 11.73 -2.63 -4.37
C GLU A 127 12.31 -4.03 -4.52
N ALA A 128 13.43 -4.31 -3.86
CA ALA A 128 14.04 -5.64 -3.86
C ALA A 128 13.16 -6.70 -3.17
N ARG A 129 12.46 -6.35 -2.08
CA ARG A 129 11.58 -7.24 -1.31
C ARG A 129 10.51 -7.89 -2.17
N TYR A 130 9.93 -7.15 -3.10
CA TYR A 130 8.84 -7.63 -3.95
C TYR A 130 9.29 -8.17 -5.31
N ILE A 131 10.53 -8.65 -5.36
CA ILE A 131 11.05 -9.46 -6.46
C ILE A 131 11.15 -10.91 -6.00
N CYS A 132 10.54 -11.83 -6.74
CA CYS A 132 10.65 -13.25 -6.45
C CYS A 132 12.11 -13.71 -6.55
N HIS A 133 12.66 -14.22 -5.47
CA HIS A 133 14.05 -14.66 -5.38
C HIS A 133 14.38 -15.83 -6.34
N GLU A 134 13.37 -16.63 -6.73
CA GLU A 134 13.55 -17.79 -7.60
C GLU A 134 13.54 -17.43 -9.09
N CYS A 135 12.61 -16.55 -9.52
CA CYS A 135 12.41 -16.30 -10.95
C CYS A 135 12.47 -14.83 -11.37
N GLY A 136 12.81 -13.92 -10.46
CA GLY A 136 12.91 -12.49 -10.70
C GLY A 136 11.57 -11.80 -11.03
N ASN A 137 10.44 -12.51 -10.90
CA ASN A 137 9.14 -11.92 -11.21
C ASN A 137 8.71 -10.94 -10.11
N LYS A 138 8.21 -9.78 -10.51
CA LYS A 138 7.63 -8.81 -9.56
C LYS A 138 6.36 -9.39 -8.95
N VAL A 139 6.27 -9.32 -7.64
CA VAL A 139 5.14 -9.86 -6.85
C VAL A 139 4.47 -8.77 -6.06
N PHE A 140 3.30 -9.05 -5.51
CA PHE A 140 2.50 -8.07 -4.80
C PHE A 140 2.56 -8.29 -3.29
N ARG A 141 2.32 -7.22 -2.55
CA ARG A 141 2.15 -7.22 -1.11
C ARG A 141 1.08 -8.23 -0.67
N GLY A 142 1.38 -8.99 0.37
CA GLY A 142 0.46 -9.98 0.92
C GLY A 142 0.29 -11.25 0.08
N VAL A 143 1.07 -11.45 -1.01
CA VAL A 143 1.06 -12.71 -1.73
C VAL A 143 1.83 -13.77 -0.94
N VAL A 144 1.29 -14.97 -0.88
CA VAL A 144 1.92 -16.14 -0.24
C VAL A 144 2.63 -17.06 -1.25
N LYS A 145 2.44 -16.81 -2.54
CA LYS A 145 3.08 -17.59 -3.62
C LYS A 145 3.34 -16.72 -4.84
N CYS A 146 4.49 -16.91 -5.47
CA CYS A 146 4.78 -16.28 -6.76
C CYS A 146 3.75 -16.72 -7.83
N ASN A 147 3.18 -15.76 -8.53
CA ASN A 147 2.19 -16.04 -9.59
C ASN A 147 2.81 -16.70 -10.82
N LYS A 148 4.14 -16.58 -11.02
CA LYS A 148 4.90 -17.16 -12.15
C LYS A 148 5.44 -18.56 -11.80
N CYS A 149 6.33 -18.69 -10.84
CA CYS A 149 7.00 -19.97 -10.53
C CYS A 149 6.32 -20.77 -9.40
N LYS A 150 5.29 -20.22 -8.75
CA LYS A 150 4.49 -20.85 -7.69
C LYS A 150 5.23 -21.13 -6.37
N ILE A 151 6.49 -20.73 -6.24
CA ILE A 151 7.21 -20.85 -4.96
C ILE A 151 6.49 -20.10 -3.85
N SER A 152 6.55 -20.62 -2.64
CA SER A 152 6.01 -19.93 -1.46
C SER A 152 6.86 -18.70 -1.12
N LEU A 153 6.20 -17.63 -0.72
CA LEU A 153 6.81 -16.35 -0.35
C LEU A 153 6.32 -15.97 1.04
N ASP A 154 7.23 -15.44 1.86
CA ASP A 154 6.95 -14.86 3.18
C ASP A 154 7.46 -13.42 3.16
N LEU A 155 6.63 -12.48 2.73
CA LEU A 155 7.02 -11.10 2.49
C LEU A 155 6.49 -10.13 3.56
N ASP A 156 5.27 -10.41 4.09
CA ASP A 156 4.54 -9.50 5.01
C ASP A 156 3.81 -10.23 6.15
#